data_3084f9bdffa8976dc2c421ca046b07f8
#
_entry.id   3084f9bdffa8976dc2c421ca046b07f8
#
_cell.length_a   1.000
_cell.length_b   1.000
_cell.length_c   1.000
_cell.angle_alpha   90.00
_cell.angle_beta   90.00
_cell.angle_gamma   90.00
#
_symmetry.space_group_name_H-M   'P 1'
#
loop_
_entity.id
_entity.type
_entity.pdbx_description
1 polymer ?
#
loop_
_entity_poly.entity_id
_entity_poly.type
_entity_poly.pdbx_seq_one_letter_code
_entity_poly.pdbx_strand_id
1 'polypeptide(L)'
;KEQKRKMIETARLLKSADINTFPSDSLRQHFVTFFPFLKKQKTIAIPHIGLCQNFWPLSVQRTNDCKLKLLHSGNLSVERNPETTFQALRYVIDSGFTSLEFHIMGHINDYTSQLIKKYSLQDYVKCIGSFSYMEALSKMQTYDILVLLEARLEKGIFFASKFTDYLQTGLPILAISPANGFAVDMLLNQEGEFLADNQSVDSIVSSLNKIIARWEKGVLADCASKKLYEKVSPEAVVKLYKTLI
;
A
#
# COMPACT_ATOMS: atom_id res chain seq x y z
N LYS A 1 -19.97 15.97 19.58
CA LYS A 1 -21.34 15.59 19.15
C LYS A 1 -21.34 14.83 17.84
N GLU A 2 -20.60 15.25 16.81
CA GLU A 2 -20.55 14.61 15.48
C GLU A 2 -20.03 13.16 15.53
N GLN A 3 -18.91 12.89 16.22
CA GLN A 3 -18.36 11.53 16.38
C GLN A 3 -19.37 10.56 17.00
N LYS A 4 -20.08 11.01 18.08
CA LYS A 4 -21.10 10.19 18.75
C LYS A 4 -22.27 9.88 17.79
N ARG A 5 -22.66 10.83 16.96
CA ARG A 5 -23.69 10.62 15.93
C ARG A 5 -23.24 9.60 14.89
N LYS A 6 -22.03 9.75 14.34
CA LYS A 6 -21.44 8.80 13.38
C LYS A 6 -21.37 7.39 13.97
N MET A 7 -20.96 7.23 15.23
CA MET A 7 -20.95 5.93 15.92
C MET A 7 -22.33 5.28 16.01
N ILE A 8 -23.36 6.06 16.38
CA ILE A 8 -24.74 5.57 16.48
C ILE A 8 -25.25 5.14 15.11
N GLU A 9 -25.03 5.93 14.08
CA GLU A 9 -25.42 5.62 12.71
C GLU A 9 -24.72 4.35 12.20
N THR A 10 -23.40 4.22 12.43
CA THR A 10 -22.63 3.01 12.09
C THR A 10 -23.18 1.78 12.82
N ALA A 11 -23.41 1.87 14.13
CA ALA A 11 -23.97 0.76 14.92
C ALA A 11 -25.36 0.34 14.40
N ARG A 12 -26.19 1.30 13.98
CA ARG A 12 -27.51 1.04 13.41
C ARG A 12 -27.42 0.28 12.09
N LEU A 13 -26.56 0.73 11.17
CA LEU A 13 -26.32 0.07 9.89
C LEU A 13 -25.81 -1.36 10.09
N LEU A 14 -24.80 -1.54 10.95
CA LEU A 14 -24.26 -2.87 11.23
C LEU A 14 -25.29 -3.83 11.82
N LYS A 15 -26.21 -3.33 12.67
CA LYS A 15 -27.28 -4.15 13.26
C LYS A 15 -28.36 -4.55 12.26
N SER A 16 -28.63 -3.70 11.26
CA SER A 16 -29.70 -3.94 10.27
C SER A 16 -29.26 -4.87 9.13
N ALA A 17 -27.97 -5.15 9.01
CA ALA A 17 -27.44 -6.02 7.97
C ALA A 17 -27.54 -7.50 8.38
N ASP A 18 -27.93 -8.37 7.45
CA ASP A 18 -27.93 -9.82 7.63
C ASP A 18 -26.50 -10.36 7.73
N ILE A 19 -25.59 -9.77 6.95
CA ILE A 19 -24.17 -10.12 6.92
C ILE A 19 -23.33 -8.83 6.84
N ASN A 20 -22.34 -8.72 7.69
CA ASN A 20 -21.36 -7.63 7.65
C ASN A 20 -20.05 -8.11 7.01
N THR A 21 -19.65 -7.50 5.90
CA THR A 21 -18.39 -7.79 5.23
C THR A 21 -17.34 -6.70 5.51
N PHE A 22 -16.09 -7.12 5.65
CA PHE A 22 -14.96 -6.22 5.90
C PHE A 22 -13.82 -6.55 4.93
N PRO A 23 -13.04 -5.56 4.45
CA PRO A 23 -11.96 -5.83 3.50
C PRO A 23 -10.79 -6.64 4.07
N SER A 24 -10.65 -6.70 5.40
CA SER A 24 -9.62 -7.50 6.09
C SER A 24 -10.12 -8.08 7.40
N ASP A 25 -9.51 -9.16 7.85
CA ASP A 25 -9.81 -9.73 9.17
C ASP A 25 -9.39 -8.78 10.31
N SER A 26 -8.28 -8.07 10.14
CA SER A 26 -7.83 -7.06 11.11
C SER A 26 -8.87 -5.97 11.33
N LEU A 27 -9.50 -5.46 10.25
CA LEU A 27 -10.59 -4.48 10.35
C LEU A 27 -11.84 -5.11 10.95
N ARG A 28 -12.20 -6.32 10.52
CA ARG A 28 -13.33 -7.07 11.07
C ARG A 28 -13.19 -7.24 12.59
N GLN A 29 -12.05 -7.69 13.07
CA GLN A 29 -11.78 -7.87 14.50
C GLN A 29 -11.83 -6.54 15.26
N HIS A 30 -11.30 -5.46 14.68
CA HIS A 30 -11.40 -4.13 15.26
C HIS A 30 -12.86 -3.73 15.47
N PHE A 31 -13.72 -3.90 14.45
CA PHE A 31 -15.15 -3.61 14.55
C PHE A 31 -15.87 -4.52 15.56
N VAL A 32 -15.56 -5.80 15.60
CA VAL A 32 -16.12 -6.75 16.58
C VAL A 32 -15.74 -6.39 18.01
N THR A 33 -14.53 -5.87 18.22
CA THR A 33 -14.11 -5.36 19.54
C THR A 33 -14.85 -4.09 19.91
N PHE A 34 -14.99 -3.16 18.96
CA PHE A 34 -15.64 -1.87 19.19
C PHE A 34 -17.17 -1.97 19.30
N PHE A 35 -17.79 -2.90 18.56
CA PHE A 35 -19.22 -3.20 18.56
C PHE A 35 -19.47 -4.65 18.96
N PRO A 36 -19.50 -4.98 20.28
CA PRO A 36 -19.57 -6.37 20.78
C PRO A 36 -20.78 -7.19 20.29
N PHE A 37 -21.86 -6.53 19.86
CA PHE A 37 -23.03 -7.22 19.30
C PHE A 37 -22.70 -7.97 17.99
N LEU A 38 -21.66 -7.56 17.25
CA LEU A 38 -21.20 -8.25 16.05
C LEU A 38 -20.69 -9.67 16.31
N LYS A 39 -20.35 -10.02 17.56
CA LYS A 39 -20.02 -11.41 17.95
C LYS A 39 -21.17 -12.38 17.70
N LYS A 40 -22.40 -11.87 17.68
CA LYS A 40 -23.61 -12.67 17.46
C LYS A 40 -24.15 -12.58 16.05
N GLN A 41 -23.51 -11.82 15.16
CA GLN A 41 -23.90 -11.64 13.78
C GLN A 41 -22.91 -12.32 12.83
N LYS A 42 -23.35 -12.66 11.62
CA LYS A 42 -22.47 -13.18 10.59
C LYS A 42 -21.55 -12.05 10.09
N THR A 43 -20.28 -12.20 10.35
CA THR A 43 -19.23 -11.27 9.89
C THR A 43 -18.16 -12.03 9.13
N ILE A 44 -17.71 -11.52 8.00
CA ILE A 44 -16.69 -12.16 7.15
C ILE A 44 -15.72 -11.13 6.58
N ALA A 45 -14.45 -11.53 6.43
CA ALA A 45 -13.47 -10.75 5.70
C ALA A 45 -13.52 -11.14 4.22
N ILE A 46 -13.76 -10.16 3.34
CA ILE A 46 -13.70 -10.31 1.88
C ILE A 46 -12.80 -9.22 1.36
N PRO A 47 -11.65 -9.55 0.75
CA PRO A 47 -10.69 -8.56 0.27
C PRO A 47 -11.28 -7.71 -0.87
N HIS A 48 -10.65 -6.58 -1.14
CA HIS A 48 -10.94 -5.81 -2.35
C HIS A 48 -10.68 -6.68 -3.58
N ILE A 49 -11.57 -6.59 -4.56
CA ILE A 49 -11.49 -7.34 -5.80
C ILE A 49 -10.51 -6.68 -6.77
N GLY A 50 -9.66 -7.48 -7.37
CA GLY A 50 -8.79 -7.06 -8.46
C GLY A 50 -9.53 -6.88 -9.77
N LEU A 51 -8.87 -6.25 -10.74
CA LEU A 51 -9.38 -6.13 -12.10
C LEU A 51 -9.23 -7.48 -12.82
N CYS A 52 -10.24 -7.86 -13.60
CA CYS A 52 -10.13 -9.04 -14.47
C CYS A 52 -8.98 -8.84 -15.49
N GLN A 53 -8.19 -9.87 -15.72
CA GLN A 53 -7.00 -9.81 -16.60
C GLN A 53 -7.30 -9.29 -17.99
N ASN A 54 -8.47 -9.58 -18.56
CA ASN A 54 -8.90 -9.09 -19.87
C ASN A 54 -9.01 -7.56 -19.96
N PHE A 55 -9.14 -6.88 -18.83
CA PHE A 55 -9.20 -5.42 -18.73
C PHE A 55 -7.89 -4.80 -18.24
N TRP A 56 -6.86 -5.61 -17.98
CA TRP A 56 -5.58 -5.09 -17.55
C TRP A 56 -4.91 -4.33 -18.69
N PRO A 57 -4.38 -3.12 -18.47
CA PRO A 57 -3.73 -2.37 -19.53
C PRO A 57 -2.49 -3.10 -20.04
N LEU A 58 -2.25 -2.99 -21.34
CA LEU A 58 -1.04 -3.54 -21.95
C LEU A 58 0.19 -2.98 -21.23
N SER A 59 1.22 -3.83 -21.10
CA SER A 59 2.48 -3.42 -20.47
C SER A 59 3.14 -2.32 -21.31
N VAL A 60 3.55 -1.24 -20.64
CA VAL A 60 4.34 -0.17 -21.26
C VAL A 60 5.81 -0.55 -21.18
N GLN A 61 6.57 -0.28 -22.26
CA GLN A 61 8.01 -0.49 -22.21
C GLN A 61 8.64 0.38 -21.12
N ARG A 62 9.44 -0.23 -20.27
CA ARG A 62 10.25 0.48 -19.27
C ARG A 62 11.36 1.24 -19.97
N THR A 63 11.57 2.48 -19.59
CA THR A 63 12.77 3.23 -20.03
C THR A 63 13.97 2.68 -19.23
N ASN A 64 15.01 2.27 -19.94
CA ASN A 64 16.24 1.78 -19.33
C ASN A 64 17.14 2.97 -18.95
N ASP A 65 16.69 3.78 -18.00
CA ASP A 65 17.47 4.83 -17.37
C ASP A 65 18.05 4.24 -16.08
N CYS A 66 19.33 4.21 -15.92
CA CYS A 66 20.08 3.61 -14.81
C CYS A 66 19.68 4.15 -13.41
N LYS A 67 18.39 4.22 -13.11
CA LYS A 67 17.84 4.70 -11.84
C LYS A 67 16.81 3.71 -11.29
N LEU A 68 16.91 3.47 -9.99
CA LEU A 68 15.89 2.75 -9.22
C LEU A 68 14.65 3.66 -9.08
N LYS A 69 13.53 3.24 -9.66
CA LYS A 69 12.27 4.00 -9.67
C LYS A 69 11.27 3.41 -8.67
N LEU A 70 10.94 4.20 -7.66
CA LEU A 70 9.92 3.89 -6.68
C LEU A 70 8.65 4.68 -6.99
N LEU A 71 7.46 4.07 -6.82
CA LEU A 71 6.19 4.75 -6.99
C LEU A 71 5.29 4.57 -5.78
N HIS A 72 4.81 5.66 -5.20
CA HIS A 72 3.61 5.67 -4.36
C HIS A 72 2.41 6.15 -5.16
N SER A 73 1.36 5.33 -5.27
CA SER A 73 0.10 5.72 -5.90
C SER A 73 -0.93 6.12 -4.84
N GLY A 74 -1.34 7.37 -4.87
CA GLY A 74 -2.36 7.96 -4.01
C GLY A 74 -1.93 9.25 -3.32
N ASN A 75 -2.92 9.92 -2.76
CA ASN A 75 -2.69 11.17 -2.06
C ASN A 75 -1.94 10.94 -0.75
N LEU A 76 -1.01 11.83 -0.44
CA LEU A 76 -0.40 11.92 0.87
C LEU A 76 -1.20 12.88 1.74
N SER A 77 -1.64 12.40 2.90
CA SER A 77 -2.38 13.16 3.90
C SER A 77 -1.54 13.33 5.17
N VAL A 78 -2.04 14.09 6.12
CA VAL A 78 -1.37 14.26 7.43
C VAL A 78 -1.24 12.93 8.17
N GLU A 79 -2.23 12.05 8.04
CA GLU A 79 -2.22 10.72 8.67
C GLU A 79 -1.20 9.78 8.02
N ARG A 80 -1.00 9.94 6.70
CA ARG A 80 0.03 9.23 5.91
C ARG A 80 1.28 10.10 5.78
N ASN A 81 1.76 10.58 6.91
CA ASN A 81 2.92 11.47 6.99
C ASN A 81 4.18 10.76 6.44
N PRO A 82 4.77 11.24 5.33
CA PRO A 82 5.92 10.62 4.72
C PRO A 82 7.26 10.98 5.37
N GLU A 83 7.27 11.70 6.49
CA GLU A 83 8.48 12.29 7.05
C GLU A 83 9.58 11.27 7.33
N THR A 84 9.26 10.13 7.99
CA THR A 84 10.26 9.07 8.23
C THR A 84 10.77 8.45 6.92
N THR A 85 9.90 8.35 5.91
CA THR A 85 10.29 7.88 4.58
C THR A 85 11.29 8.85 3.92
N PHE A 86 11.03 10.15 4.01
CA PHE A 86 11.92 11.15 3.44
C PHE A 86 13.24 11.25 4.20
N GLN A 87 13.24 11.08 5.53
CA GLN A 87 14.48 10.93 6.30
C GLN A 87 15.29 9.73 5.85
N ALA A 88 14.66 8.58 5.66
CA ALA A 88 15.32 7.38 5.19
C ALA A 88 15.88 7.52 3.76
N LEU A 89 15.12 8.13 2.85
CA LEU A 89 15.60 8.45 1.49
C LEU A 89 16.83 9.36 1.54
N ARG A 90 16.78 10.43 2.36
CA ARG A 90 17.94 11.34 2.52
C ARG A 90 19.15 10.59 3.04
N TYR A 91 18.99 9.75 4.06
CA TYR A 91 20.07 8.94 4.60
C TYR A 91 20.73 8.05 3.54
N VAL A 92 19.93 7.34 2.73
CA VAL A 92 20.42 6.46 1.65
C VAL A 92 21.18 7.27 0.59
N ILE A 93 20.69 8.45 0.21
CA ILE A 93 21.34 9.34 -0.75
C ILE A 93 22.68 9.85 -0.19
N ASP A 94 22.70 10.27 1.07
CA ASP A 94 23.93 10.74 1.76
C ASP A 94 24.96 9.63 1.94
N SER A 95 24.51 8.38 2.00
CA SER A 95 25.36 7.20 2.01
C SER A 95 25.96 6.84 0.65
N GLY A 96 25.67 7.62 -0.40
CA GLY A 96 26.26 7.51 -1.73
C GLY A 96 25.34 6.93 -2.82
N PHE A 97 24.15 6.44 -2.51
CA PHE A 97 23.22 5.92 -3.53
C PHE A 97 22.34 7.05 -4.10
N THR A 98 22.81 7.69 -5.17
CA THR A 98 22.13 8.82 -5.82
C THR A 98 21.28 8.42 -7.04
N SER A 99 21.39 7.18 -7.52
CA SER A 99 20.63 6.66 -8.67
C SER A 99 19.22 6.21 -8.25
N LEU A 100 18.43 7.13 -7.64
CA LEU A 100 17.11 6.86 -7.10
C LEU A 100 16.12 7.95 -7.52
N GLU A 101 14.89 7.55 -7.88
CA GLU A 101 13.74 8.44 -8.03
C GLU A 101 12.55 7.89 -7.25
N PHE A 102 11.90 8.73 -6.45
CA PHE A 102 10.65 8.41 -5.78
C PHE A 102 9.53 9.28 -6.30
N HIS A 103 8.59 8.67 -7.01
CA HIS A 103 7.45 9.38 -7.58
C HIS A 103 6.19 9.21 -6.73
N ILE A 104 5.42 10.29 -6.61
CA ILE A 104 4.12 10.32 -5.96
C ILE A 104 3.07 10.58 -7.03
N MET A 105 2.26 9.57 -7.31
CA MET A 105 1.13 9.64 -8.23
C MET A 105 -0.14 9.97 -7.46
N GLY A 106 -0.51 11.24 -7.43
CA GLY A 106 -1.60 11.79 -6.64
C GLY A 106 -1.32 13.23 -6.24
N HIS A 107 -2.10 13.75 -5.31
CA HIS A 107 -1.89 15.07 -4.75
C HIS A 107 -1.01 15.02 -3.50
N ILE A 108 -0.17 16.02 -3.34
CA ILE A 108 0.57 16.29 -2.12
C ILE A 108 0.06 17.60 -1.50
N ASN A 109 0.05 17.66 -0.17
CA ASN A 109 -0.29 18.87 0.56
C ASN A 109 0.96 19.76 0.78
N ASP A 110 0.75 20.99 1.27
CA ASP A 110 1.83 21.93 1.54
C ASP A 110 2.85 21.37 2.54
N TYR A 111 2.40 20.62 3.53
CA TYR A 111 3.28 19.96 4.50
C TYR A 111 4.24 18.98 3.82
N THR A 112 3.74 18.12 2.94
CA THR A 112 4.59 17.21 2.17
C THR A 112 5.59 17.95 1.29
N SER A 113 5.15 19.05 0.66
CA SER A 113 6.04 19.92 -0.15
C SER A 113 7.14 20.56 0.70
N GLN A 114 6.82 20.97 1.93
CA GLN A 114 7.80 21.50 2.89
C GLN A 114 8.79 20.41 3.33
N LEU A 115 8.34 19.18 3.54
CA LEU A 115 9.23 18.06 3.89
C LEU A 115 10.21 17.72 2.76
N ILE A 116 9.78 17.74 1.50
CA ILE A 116 10.66 17.55 0.33
C ILE A 116 11.78 18.60 0.34
N LYS A 117 11.45 19.87 0.62
CA LYS A 117 12.45 20.94 0.75
C LYS A 117 13.34 20.76 1.98
N LYS A 118 12.75 20.46 3.15
CA LYS A 118 13.45 20.27 4.42
C LYS A 118 14.55 19.22 4.32
N TYR A 119 14.28 18.14 3.60
CA TYR A 119 15.24 17.03 3.42
C TYR A 119 16.04 17.11 2.10
N SER A 120 15.99 18.25 1.38
CA SER A 120 16.72 18.46 0.11
C SER A 120 16.49 17.34 -0.89
N LEU A 121 15.21 16.95 -1.10
CA LEU A 121 14.82 15.83 -1.95
C LEU A 121 14.21 16.27 -3.29
N GLN A 122 14.32 17.54 -3.68
CA GLN A 122 13.66 18.08 -4.88
C GLN A 122 14.09 17.39 -6.18
N ASP A 123 15.35 16.90 -6.23
CA ASP A 123 15.88 16.19 -7.39
C ASP A 123 15.51 14.70 -7.42
N TYR A 124 15.05 14.16 -6.29
CA TYR A 124 14.76 12.74 -6.09
C TYR A 124 13.28 12.42 -5.94
N VAL A 125 12.49 13.32 -5.36
CA VAL A 125 11.06 13.11 -5.09
C VAL A 125 10.23 14.02 -6.01
N LYS A 126 9.38 13.40 -6.85
CA LYS A 126 8.56 14.12 -7.82
C LYS A 126 7.08 13.79 -7.65
N CYS A 127 6.23 14.81 -7.58
CA CYS A 127 4.78 14.64 -7.72
C CYS A 127 4.43 14.65 -9.20
N ILE A 128 3.90 13.53 -9.70
CA ILE A 128 3.59 13.36 -11.13
C ILE A 128 2.11 13.59 -11.45
N GLY A 129 1.33 14.06 -10.45
CA GLY A 129 -0.10 14.37 -10.62
C GLY A 129 -1.01 13.14 -10.57
N SER A 130 -2.27 13.37 -10.92
CA SER A 130 -3.31 12.34 -10.92
C SER A 130 -3.61 11.88 -12.34
N PHE A 131 -3.96 10.61 -12.48
CA PHE A 131 -4.27 9.94 -13.74
C PHE A 131 -5.62 9.24 -13.63
N SER A 132 -6.25 8.93 -14.74
CA SER A 132 -7.37 8.01 -14.76
C SER A 132 -6.93 6.63 -14.23
N TYR A 133 -7.89 5.80 -13.80
CA TYR A 133 -7.55 4.49 -13.22
C TYR A 133 -6.71 3.62 -14.16
N MET A 134 -7.08 3.53 -15.42
CA MET A 134 -6.36 2.71 -16.42
C MET A 134 -4.97 3.26 -16.73
N GLU A 135 -4.82 4.59 -16.82
CA GLU A 135 -3.52 5.23 -17.00
C GLU A 135 -2.62 5.02 -15.78
N ALA A 136 -3.19 5.08 -14.57
CA ALA A 136 -2.45 4.82 -13.33
C ALA A 136 -1.91 3.40 -13.30
N LEU A 137 -2.73 2.39 -13.63
CA LEU A 137 -2.32 0.99 -13.72
C LEU A 137 -1.22 0.78 -14.77
N SER A 138 -1.36 1.41 -15.94
CA SER A 138 -0.35 1.36 -17.00
C SER A 138 0.98 1.97 -16.54
N LYS A 139 0.92 3.16 -15.91
CA LYS A 139 2.10 3.84 -15.36
C LYS A 139 2.79 3.03 -14.26
N MET A 140 2.05 2.38 -13.35
CA MET A 140 2.64 1.55 -12.31
C MET A 140 3.64 0.54 -12.88
N GLN A 141 3.34 -0.05 -14.03
CA GLN A 141 4.16 -1.08 -14.68
C GLN A 141 5.53 -0.58 -15.16
N THR A 142 5.74 0.74 -15.23
CA THR A 142 7.02 1.35 -15.65
C THR A 142 8.01 1.55 -14.50
N TYR A 143 7.65 1.19 -13.27
CA TYR A 143 8.47 1.33 -12.07
C TYR A 143 9.14 0.01 -11.67
N ASP A 144 10.16 0.11 -10.83
CA ASP A 144 10.87 -1.06 -10.31
C ASP A 144 10.22 -1.64 -9.07
N ILE A 145 9.62 -0.77 -8.24
CA ILE A 145 8.96 -1.15 -7.00
C ILE A 145 7.81 -0.19 -6.65
N LEU A 146 6.74 -0.74 -6.11
CA LEU A 146 5.61 0.03 -5.62
C LEU A 146 5.68 0.22 -4.11
N VAL A 147 5.44 1.43 -3.65
CA VAL A 147 5.55 1.80 -2.23
C VAL A 147 4.17 2.03 -1.63
N LEU A 148 3.78 1.17 -0.70
CA LEU A 148 2.58 1.35 0.10
C LEU A 148 2.94 2.16 1.35
N LEU A 149 2.46 3.41 1.42
CA LEU A 149 2.54 4.23 2.63
C LEU A 149 1.22 4.15 3.38
N GLU A 150 1.24 3.58 4.58
CA GLU A 150 0.07 3.52 5.46
C GLU A 150 0.07 4.63 6.52
N ALA A 151 -1.12 4.90 7.07
CA ALA A 151 -1.26 5.84 8.17
C ALA A 151 -0.46 5.36 9.41
N ARG A 152 0.05 6.32 10.19
CA ARG A 152 0.75 6.06 11.45
C ARG A 152 -0.27 5.71 12.54
N LEU A 153 -0.56 4.44 12.67
CA LEU A 153 -1.45 3.86 13.66
C LEU A 153 -0.67 2.89 14.56
N GLU A 154 -1.20 2.57 15.71
CA GLU A 154 -0.66 1.50 16.56
C GLU A 154 -0.74 0.13 15.87
N LYS A 155 -1.81 -0.09 15.09
CA LYS A 155 -2.02 -1.28 14.28
C LYS A 155 -2.57 -0.92 12.91
N GLY A 156 -2.02 -1.50 11.85
CA GLY A 156 -2.49 -1.36 10.46
C GLY A 156 -3.74 -2.19 10.22
N ILE A 157 -4.92 -1.64 10.52
CA ILE A 157 -6.18 -2.36 10.40
C ILE A 157 -6.79 -2.26 9.00
N PHE A 158 -6.34 -1.32 8.18
CA PHE A 158 -6.94 -1.04 6.88
C PHE A 158 -6.29 -1.87 5.77
N PHE A 159 -7.13 -2.43 4.91
CA PHE A 159 -6.70 -2.89 3.61
C PHE A 159 -6.84 -1.73 2.62
N ALA A 160 -5.75 -1.08 2.28
CA ALA A 160 -5.77 -0.05 1.27
C ALA A 160 -6.12 -0.65 -0.11
N SER A 161 -7.15 -0.15 -0.79
CA SER A 161 -7.59 -0.67 -2.11
C SER A 161 -6.46 -0.68 -3.14
N LYS A 162 -5.59 0.33 -3.14
CA LYS A 162 -4.39 0.40 -4.00
C LYS A 162 -3.45 -0.81 -3.83
N PHE A 163 -3.47 -1.48 -2.68
CA PHE A 163 -2.65 -2.68 -2.49
C PHE A 163 -3.09 -3.81 -3.41
N THR A 164 -4.41 -3.92 -3.68
CA THR A 164 -4.94 -4.85 -4.69
C THR A 164 -4.39 -4.51 -6.08
N ASP A 165 -4.33 -3.22 -6.44
CA ASP A 165 -3.76 -2.79 -7.71
C ASP A 165 -2.26 -3.13 -7.79
N TYR A 166 -1.51 -2.93 -6.70
CA TYR A 166 -0.09 -3.27 -6.63
C TYR A 166 0.15 -4.76 -6.84
N LEU A 167 -0.62 -5.63 -6.18
CA LEU A 167 -0.52 -7.07 -6.36
C LEU A 167 -0.74 -7.51 -7.81
N GLN A 168 -1.62 -6.81 -8.54
CA GLN A 168 -1.92 -7.13 -9.94
C GLN A 168 -0.79 -6.76 -10.90
N THR A 169 0.05 -5.77 -10.55
CA THR A 169 1.17 -5.39 -11.44
C THR A 169 2.24 -6.47 -11.53
N GLY A 170 2.30 -7.38 -10.54
CA GLY A 170 3.40 -8.33 -10.42
C GLY A 170 4.74 -7.68 -10.11
N LEU A 171 4.77 -6.44 -9.62
CA LEU A 171 5.97 -5.75 -9.19
C LEU A 171 6.24 -6.00 -7.71
N PRO A 172 7.51 -5.92 -7.27
CA PRO A 172 7.85 -5.90 -5.86
C PRO A 172 7.14 -4.77 -5.12
N ILE A 173 6.82 -5.00 -3.84
CA ILE A 173 6.13 -4.02 -3.01
C ILE A 173 6.98 -3.72 -1.77
N LEU A 174 7.25 -2.44 -1.52
CA LEU A 174 7.71 -1.95 -0.22
C LEU A 174 6.51 -1.44 0.56
N ALA A 175 6.13 -2.14 1.62
CA ALA A 175 5.12 -1.66 2.55
C ALA A 175 5.78 -0.97 3.75
N ILE A 176 5.52 0.34 3.84
CA ILE A 176 5.89 1.20 4.98
C ILE A 176 4.61 1.37 5.79
N SER A 177 4.45 0.56 6.81
CA SER A 177 3.21 0.37 7.57
C SER A 177 3.49 0.25 9.07
N PRO A 178 2.46 0.30 9.94
CA PRO A 178 2.65 -0.12 11.32
C PRO A 178 3.26 -1.52 11.43
N ALA A 179 4.07 -1.75 12.45
CA ALA A 179 4.80 -3.01 12.66
C ALA A 179 3.88 -4.25 12.77
N ASN A 180 2.60 -4.04 13.03
CA ASN A 180 1.58 -5.08 13.08
C ASN A 180 0.37 -4.67 12.23
N GLY A 181 -0.26 -5.62 11.56
CA GLY A 181 -1.51 -5.40 10.84
C GLY A 181 -1.53 -6.00 9.45
N PHE A 182 -2.51 -5.57 8.67
CA PHE A 182 -2.87 -6.21 7.41
C PHE A 182 -1.70 -6.33 6.41
N ALA A 183 -0.92 -5.26 6.20
CA ALA A 183 0.19 -5.31 5.25
C ALA A 183 1.26 -6.31 5.68
N VAL A 184 1.57 -6.34 6.99
CA VAL A 184 2.51 -7.31 7.57
C VAL A 184 1.97 -8.74 7.44
N ASP A 185 0.70 -8.98 7.81
CA ASP A 185 0.06 -10.30 7.72
C ASP A 185 0.04 -10.85 6.28
N MET A 186 -0.09 -9.96 5.29
CA MET A 186 -0.11 -10.34 3.87
C MET A 186 1.27 -10.61 3.30
N LEU A 187 2.27 -9.82 3.68
CA LEU A 187 3.61 -9.83 3.07
C LEU A 187 4.63 -10.63 3.88
N LEU A 188 4.36 -10.88 5.17
CA LEU A 188 5.28 -11.62 6.01
C LEU A 188 5.52 -13.03 5.44
N ASN A 189 6.79 -13.41 5.34
CA ASN A 189 7.24 -14.70 4.80
C ASN A 189 7.01 -14.90 3.28
N GLN A 190 6.71 -13.83 2.53
CA GLN A 190 6.76 -13.89 1.07
C GLN A 190 8.20 -13.59 0.62
N GLU A 191 8.73 -14.40 -0.29
CA GLU A 191 10.04 -14.12 -0.86
C GLU A 191 10.02 -12.77 -1.60
N GLY A 192 10.96 -11.88 -1.21
CA GLY A 192 11.15 -10.61 -1.88
C GLY A 192 10.22 -9.48 -1.51
N GLU A 193 9.32 -9.69 -0.58
CA GLU A 193 8.52 -8.59 -0.05
C GLU A 193 9.30 -7.77 0.97
N PHE A 194 9.13 -6.45 0.88
CA PHE A 194 9.85 -5.52 1.71
C PHE A 194 8.91 -4.85 2.69
N LEU A 195 9.17 -5.06 3.98
CA LEU A 195 8.40 -4.49 5.08
C LEU A 195 9.26 -3.51 5.86
N ALA A 196 8.69 -2.36 6.21
CA ALA A 196 9.31 -1.38 7.09
C ALA A 196 8.28 -0.78 8.05
N ASP A 197 8.68 -0.61 9.31
CA ASP A 197 7.89 0.13 10.29
C ASP A 197 7.85 1.61 9.91
N ASN A 198 6.67 2.16 9.72
CA ASN A 198 6.46 3.55 9.30
C ASN A 198 6.81 4.59 10.39
N GLN A 199 7.16 4.15 11.59
CA GLN A 199 7.64 4.99 12.68
C GLN A 199 9.16 4.91 12.88
N SER A 200 9.86 4.01 12.16
CA SER A 200 11.30 3.77 12.30
C SER A 200 12.05 4.09 11.00
N VAL A 201 12.88 5.13 11.04
CA VAL A 201 13.77 5.49 9.93
C VAL A 201 14.73 4.34 9.61
N ASP A 202 15.31 3.71 10.63
CA ASP A 202 16.25 2.59 10.47
C ASP A 202 15.62 1.38 9.81
N SER A 203 14.36 1.07 10.14
CA SER A 203 13.60 0.00 9.49
C SER A 203 13.40 0.28 8.00
N ILE A 204 13.08 1.53 7.65
CA ILE A 204 12.90 1.93 6.25
C ILE A 204 14.25 1.90 5.51
N VAL A 205 15.32 2.41 6.11
CA VAL A 205 16.69 2.37 5.54
C VAL A 205 17.12 0.92 5.30
N SER A 206 16.89 0.02 6.27
CA SER A 206 17.23 -1.40 6.12
C SER A 206 16.51 -2.02 4.93
N SER A 207 15.21 -1.72 4.75
CA SER A 207 14.43 -2.23 3.61
C SER A 207 14.88 -1.61 2.28
N LEU A 208 15.18 -0.31 2.24
CA LEU A 208 15.72 0.35 1.05
C LEU A 208 17.08 -0.25 0.64
N ASN A 209 17.97 -0.51 1.59
CA ASN A 209 19.26 -1.13 1.30
C ASN A 209 19.12 -2.54 0.71
N LYS A 210 18.16 -3.34 1.19
CA LYS A 210 17.85 -4.65 0.60
C LYS A 210 17.33 -4.53 -0.83
N ILE A 211 16.49 -3.52 -1.10
CA ILE A 211 15.96 -3.23 -2.44
C ILE A 211 17.10 -2.83 -3.37
N ILE A 212 17.93 -1.89 -2.96
CA ILE A 212 19.09 -1.40 -3.72
C ILE A 212 20.03 -2.54 -4.07
N ALA A 213 20.41 -3.36 -3.10
CA ALA A 213 21.29 -4.49 -3.31
C ALA A 213 20.74 -5.52 -4.32
N ARG A 214 19.41 -5.70 -4.38
CA ARG A 214 18.77 -6.57 -5.37
C ARG A 214 18.64 -5.90 -6.74
N TRP A 215 18.40 -4.61 -6.77
CA TRP A 215 18.34 -3.82 -8.00
C TRP A 215 19.71 -3.78 -8.69
N GLU A 216 20.77 -3.52 -7.95
CA GLU A 216 22.15 -3.52 -8.46
C GLU A 216 22.57 -4.88 -9.04
N LYS A 217 22.03 -5.97 -8.48
CA LYS A 217 22.25 -7.33 -9.00
C LYS A 217 21.32 -7.70 -10.15
N GLY A 218 20.37 -6.83 -10.54
CA GLY A 218 19.39 -7.11 -11.60
C GLY A 218 18.31 -8.13 -11.24
N VAL A 219 18.16 -8.49 -9.95
CA VAL A 219 17.22 -9.53 -9.49
C VAL A 219 16.03 -8.97 -8.67
N LEU A 220 15.81 -7.66 -8.70
CA LEU A 220 14.69 -7.07 -7.96
C LEU A 220 13.33 -7.54 -8.49
N ALA A 221 13.18 -7.68 -9.81
CA ALA A 221 11.93 -8.13 -10.42
C ALA A 221 11.53 -9.56 -10.03
N ASP A 222 12.49 -10.40 -9.65
CA ASP A 222 12.23 -11.79 -9.22
C ASP A 222 11.57 -11.86 -7.84
N CYS A 223 11.53 -10.73 -7.14
CA CYS A 223 10.98 -10.62 -5.79
C CYS A 223 9.45 -10.46 -5.77
N ALA A 224 8.79 -10.38 -6.91
CA ALA A 224 7.34 -10.19 -6.97
C ALA A 224 6.57 -11.45 -6.59
N SER A 225 5.66 -11.35 -5.64
CA SER A 225 4.82 -12.48 -5.24
C SER A 225 3.57 -12.60 -6.12
N LYS A 226 3.65 -13.43 -7.15
CA LYS A 226 2.49 -13.78 -8.00
C LYS A 226 1.37 -14.49 -7.22
N LYS A 227 1.71 -15.22 -6.15
CA LYS A 227 0.74 -15.94 -5.30
C LYS A 227 -0.20 -15.04 -4.53
N LEU A 228 0.22 -13.83 -4.19
CA LEU A 228 -0.63 -12.89 -3.46
C LEU A 228 -1.77 -12.35 -4.30
N TYR A 229 -1.57 -12.20 -5.62
CA TYR A 229 -2.64 -11.80 -6.53
C TYR A 229 -3.82 -12.79 -6.51
N GLU A 230 -3.54 -14.09 -6.38
CA GLU A 230 -4.59 -15.12 -6.35
C GLU A 230 -5.62 -14.85 -5.25
N LYS A 231 -5.20 -14.23 -4.11
CA LYS A 231 -6.11 -13.93 -2.98
C LYS A 231 -7.09 -12.79 -3.28
N VAL A 232 -6.77 -11.92 -4.23
CA VAL A 232 -7.57 -10.76 -4.61
C VAL A 232 -8.14 -10.87 -6.02
N SER A 233 -7.91 -11.99 -6.69
CA SER A 233 -8.43 -12.25 -8.03
C SER A 233 -9.98 -12.21 -8.03
N PRO A 234 -10.60 -11.80 -9.14
CA PRO A 234 -12.06 -11.82 -9.27
C PRO A 234 -12.67 -13.17 -8.92
N GLU A 235 -12.04 -14.26 -9.35
CA GLU A 235 -12.47 -15.64 -9.11
C GLU A 235 -12.48 -15.97 -7.62
N ALA A 236 -11.39 -15.64 -6.90
CA ALA A 236 -11.27 -15.89 -5.46
C ALA A 236 -12.30 -15.07 -4.67
N VAL A 237 -12.43 -13.79 -4.99
CA VAL A 237 -13.37 -12.89 -4.29
C VAL A 237 -14.81 -13.29 -4.56
N VAL A 238 -15.19 -13.59 -5.80
CA VAL A 238 -16.53 -14.07 -6.15
C VAL A 238 -16.83 -15.40 -5.44
N LYS A 239 -15.86 -16.31 -5.32
CA LYS A 239 -16.02 -17.56 -4.57
C LYS A 239 -16.38 -17.28 -3.10
N LEU A 240 -15.71 -16.30 -2.46
CA LEU A 240 -16.05 -15.90 -1.09
C LEU A 240 -17.48 -15.35 -1.00
N TYR A 241 -17.90 -14.48 -1.92
CA TYR A 241 -19.27 -13.97 -1.94
C TYR A 241 -20.31 -15.10 -2.12
N LYS A 242 -20.03 -16.10 -2.97
CA LYS A 242 -20.92 -17.26 -3.14
C LYS A 242 -21.12 -18.10 -1.88
N THR A 243 -20.23 -18.01 -0.90
CA THR A 243 -20.42 -18.68 0.40
C THR A 243 -21.43 -17.97 1.32
N LEU A 244 -21.90 -16.79 0.92
CA LEU A 244 -22.84 -16.00 1.71
C LEU A 244 -24.31 -16.25 1.32
N ILE A 245 -24.51 -16.74 0.10
CA ILE A 245 -25.81 -17.05 -0.48
C ILE A 245 -26.07 -18.55 -0.27
#